data_bcc9d3f2011884e4c049f3889df12d34
#
_entry.id   bcc9d3f2011884e4c049f3889df12d34
#
_cell.length_a   1.000
_cell.length_b   1.000
_cell.length_c   1.000
_cell.angle_alpha   90.00
_cell.angle_beta   90.00
_cell.angle_gamma   90.00
#
_symmetry.space_group_name_H-M   'P 1'
#
loop_
_entity.id
_entity.type
_entity.pdbx_description
1 polymer ?
#
loop_
_entity_poly.entity_id
_entity_poly.type
_entity_poly.pdbx_seq_one_letter_code
_entity_poly.pdbx_strand_id
1 'polypeptide(L)'
;MSAERMHGGDNAIVLVAGAAGLGLAALCLALAGTGQQGTTIGLRATALFSFPFLVGTYAASALAVLWPGKLSEWLLFRRRSLGLAFSAAIAVHLALIARLLSLPPSPPPKVLGLTPGVLTYMVLAAMVLVSIRPIAKAMGPARARLLLRVGLHWVFAVFTLGLLKGVFIRHYYAWWLLPLMIAMTVYAMRIRAWRHPGGV
;
A
#
# COMPACT_ATOMS: atom_id res chain seq x y z
N MET A 1 -22.88 21.26 2.15
CA MET A 1 -21.47 20.98 2.58
C MET A 1 -20.59 21.33 1.38
N SER A 2 -19.75 22.38 1.47
CA SER A 2 -19.04 22.95 0.30
C SER A 2 -17.94 22.00 -0.21
N ALA A 3 -17.74 21.97 -1.53
CA ALA A 3 -16.72 21.15 -2.23
C ALA A 3 -15.29 21.38 -1.69
N GLU A 4 -15.00 22.57 -1.19
CA GLU A 4 -13.70 22.91 -0.56
C GLU A 4 -13.41 22.12 0.72
N ARG A 5 -14.40 21.87 1.58
CA ARG A 5 -14.22 21.04 2.79
C ARG A 5 -13.97 19.57 2.45
N MET A 6 -14.45 19.11 1.30
CA MET A 6 -14.24 17.74 0.84
C MET A 6 -12.80 17.51 0.36
N HIS A 7 -12.17 18.49 -0.32
CA HIS A 7 -10.79 18.41 -0.78
C HIS A 7 -9.77 18.53 0.37
N GLY A 8 -10.05 19.36 1.39
CA GLY A 8 -9.20 19.51 2.55
C GLY A 8 -9.03 18.22 3.37
N GLY A 9 -10.12 17.46 3.55
CA GLY A 9 -10.09 16.20 4.29
C GLY A 9 -9.32 15.08 3.58
N ASP A 10 -9.27 15.09 2.26
CA ASP A 10 -8.53 14.09 1.47
C ASP A 10 -7.01 14.28 1.59
N ASN A 11 -6.55 15.51 1.51
CA ASN A 11 -5.13 15.84 1.66
C ASN A 11 -4.65 15.59 3.11
N ALA A 12 -5.49 15.82 4.11
CA ALA A 12 -5.15 15.57 5.50
C ALA A 12 -4.83 14.10 5.77
N ILE A 13 -5.60 13.15 5.22
CA ILE A 13 -5.35 11.70 5.36
C ILE A 13 -3.97 11.34 4.80
N VAL A 14 -3.62 11.88 3.63
CA VAL A 14 -2.33 11.60 2.97
C VAL A 14 -1.16 12.18 3.78
N LEU A 15 -1.29 13.43 4.23
CA LEU A 15 -0.26 14.09 5.03
C LEU A 15 -0.05 13.41 6.38
N VAL A 16 -1.15 13.05 7.06
CA VAL A 16 -1.09 12.33 8.34
C VAL A 16 -0.45 10.96 8.16
N ALA A 17 -0.80 10.21 7.12
CA ALA A 17 -0.19 8.90 6.83
C ALA A 17 1.31 9.02 6.54
N GLY A 18 1.73 10.01 5.77
CA GLY A 18 3.14 10.28 5.50
C GLY A 18 3.91 10.69 6.76
N ALA A 19 3.37 11.64 7.53
CA ALA A 19 3.99 12.12 8.77
C ALA A 19 4.08 11.01 9.84
N ALA A 20 3.01 10.23 10.01
CA ALA A 20 3.01 9.10 10.94
C ALA A 20 4.00 7.99 10.51
N GLY A 21 4.10 7.72 9.20
CA GLY A 21 5.10 6.80 8.65
C GLY A 21 6.54 7.27 8.93
N LEU A 22 6.82 8.57 8.74
CA LEU A 22 8.11 9.18 9.07
C LEU A 22 8.40 9.12 10.57
N GLY A 23 7.44 9.48 11.41
CA GLY A 23 7.55 9.39 12.86
C GLY A 23 7.83 7.97 13.34
N LEU A 24 7.13 6.98 12.76
CA LEU A 24 7.35 5.56 13.06
C LEU A 24 8.76 5.10 12.65
N ALA A 25 9.24 5.49 11.47
CA ALA A 25 10.59 5.19 11.01
C ALA A 25 11.64 5.82 11.92
N ALA A 26 11.48 7.10 12.28
CA ALA A 26 12.36 7.81 13.18
C ALA A 26 12.39 7.15 14.57
N LEU A 27 11.23 6.78 15.11
CA LEU A 27 11.12 6.09 16.39
C LEU A 27 11.85 4.73 16.38
N CYS A 28 11.68 3.94 15.33
CA CYS A 28 12.39 2.66 15.18
C CYS A 28 13.92 2.85 15.16
N LEU A 29 14.39 3.87 14.43
CA LEU A 29 15.83 4.19 14.36
C LEU A 29 16.36 4.72 15.69
N ALA A 30 15.58 5.51 16.43
CA ALA A 30 15.96 6.03 17.73
C ALA A 30 16.06 4.92 18.80
N LEU A 31 15.11 3.98 18.81
CA LEU A 31 15.03 2.91 19.82
C LEU A 31 15.95 1.73 19.52
N ALA A 32 16.08 1.34 18.24
CA ALA A 32 16.84 0.14 17.83
C ALA A 32 18.18 0.46 17.16
N GLY A 33 18.55 1.73 17.13
CA GLY A 33 19.80 2.21 16.55
C GLY A 33 19.71 2.49 15.05
N THR A 34 20.68 3.27 14.57
CA THR A 34 20.70 3.73 13.16
C THR A 34 21.38 2.74 12.19
N GLY A 35 21.81 1.59 12.67
CA GLY A 35 22.44 0.53 11.89
C GLY A 35 21.44 -0.36 11.14
N GLN A 36 21.92 -1.52 10.66
CA GLN A 36 21.12 -2.48 9.91
C GLN A 36 19.92 -3.01 10.71
N GLN A 37 20.08 -3.25 12.01
CA GLN A 37 19.01 -3.78 12.86
C GLN A 37 17.85 -2.79 12.96
N GLY A 38 18.10 -1.55 13.35
CA GLY A 38 17.04 -0.55 13.47
C GLY A 38 16.37 -0.22 12.12
N THR A 39 17.16 -0.16 11.04
CA THR A 39 16.61 0.02 9.69
C THR A 39 15.70 -1.15 9.29
N THR A 40 16.06 -2.40 9.62
CA THR A 40 15.24 -3.58 9.34
C THR A 40 13.94 -3.59 10.15
N ILE A 41 14.00 -3.18 11.42
CA ILE A 41 12.81 -3.02 12.27
C ILE A 41 11.89 -1.93 11.69
N GLY A 42 12.46 -0.78 11.31
CA GLY A 42 11.71 0.31 10.66
C GLY A 42 11.05 -0.12 9.36
N LEU A 43 11.73 -0.91 8.53
CA LEU A 43 11.16 -1.49 7.31
C LEU A 43 9.93 -2.35 7.60
N ARG A 44 10.00 -3.22 8.60
CA ARG A 44 8.85 -4.06 8.99
C ARG A 44 7.69 -3.24 9.52
N ALA A 45 7.98 -2.29 10.41
CA ALA A 45 6.98 -1.43 11.02
C ALA A 45 6.27 -0.55 9.97
N THR A 46 7.01 0.08 9.05
CA THR A 46 6.42 0.92 8.00
C THR A 46 5.63 0.11 6.97
N ALA A 47 6.04 -1.12 6.65
CA ALA A 47 5.27 -2.03 5.81
C ALA A 47 3.92 -2.38 6.46
N LEU A 48 3.93 -2.79 7.74
CA LEU A 48 2.70 -3.10 8.48
C LEU A 48 1.81 -1.86 8.66
N PHE A 49 2.39 -0.70 8.90
CA PHE A 49 1.65 0.56 9.00
C PHE A 49 0.96 0.95 7.70
N SER A 50 1.59 0.71 6.55
CA SER A 50 0.99 1.01 5.24
C SER A 50 -0.14 0.04 4.84
N PHE A 51 -0.15 -1.17 5.40
CA PHE A 51 -1.06 -2.25 5.02
C PHE A 51 -2.56 -1.91 5.15
N PRO A 52 -3.07 -1.28 6.23
CA PRO A 52 -4.49 -0.92 6.35
C PRO A 52 -4.98 0.00 5.22
N PHE A 53 -4.16 0.94 4.76
CA PHE A 53 -4.50 1.83 3.65
C PHE A 53 -4.64 1.05 2.33
N LEU A 54 -3.74 0.09 2.10
CA LEU A 54 -3.79 -0.79 0.93
C LEU A 54 -5.05 -1.68 0.97
N VAL A 55 -5.32 -2.30 2.11
CA VAL A 55 -6.52 -3.12 2.33
C VAL A 55 -7.79 -2.31 2.11
N GLY A 56 -7.90 -1.13 2.70
CA GLY A 56 -9.05 -0.25 2.53
C GLY A 56 -9.28 0.13 1.06
N THR A 57 -8.20 0.49 0.35
CA THR A 57 -8.26 0.81 -1.09
C THR A 57 -8.68 -0.39 -1.94
N TYR A 58 -8.16 -1.57 -1.63
CA TYR A 58 -8.39 -2.78 -2.42
C TYR A 58 -9.76 -3.40 -2.13
N ALA A 59 -10.19 -3.42 -0.87
CA ALA A 59 -11.46 -4.03 -0.45
C ALA A 59 -12.69 -3.17 -0.78
N ALA A 60 -12.54 -1.85 -0.94
CA ALA A 60 -13.64 -0.89 -1.05
C ALA A 60 -14.73 -1.32 -2.04
N SER A 61 -14.36 -1.72 -3.26
CA SER A 61 -15.32 -2.11 -4.30
C SER A 61 -15.99 -3.47 -4.03
N ALA A 62 -15.27 -4.41 -3.43
CA ALA A 62 -15.84 -5.71 -3.08
C ALA A 62 -16.83 -5.59 -1.91
N LEU A 63 -16.49 -4.76 -0.90
CA LEU A 63 -17.36 -4.47 0.21
C LEU A 63 -18.66 -3.79 -0.24
N ALA A 64 -18.59 -2.86 -1.19
CA ALA A 64 -19.78 -2.18 -1.70
C ALA A 64 -20.74 -3.13 -2.44
N VAL A 65 -20.22 -4.17 -3.08
CA VAL A 65 -21.05 -5.19 -3.76
C VAL A 65 -21.61 -6.21 -2.77
N LEU A 66 -20.79 -6.68 -1.82
CA LEU A 66 -21.18 -7.79 -0.94
C LEU A 66 -21.93 -7.33 0.32
N TRP A 67 -21.59 -6.16 0.83
CA TRP A 67 -22.20 -5.56 2.03
C TRP A 67 -22.37 -4.05 1.84
N PRO A 68 -23.40 -3.65 1.07
CA PRO A 68 -23.71 -2.22 0.91
C PRO A 68 -24.09 -1.59 2.27
N GLY A 69 -23.47 -0.45 2.59
CA GLY A 69 -23.72 0.25 3.84
C GLY A 69 -22.75 1.41 4.08
N LYS A 70 -22.89 2.12 5.16
CA LYS A 70 -22.14 3.35 5.48
C LYS A 70 -20.62 3.17 5.40
N LEU A 71 -20.08 2.03 5.84
CA LEU A 71 -18.65 1.75 5.81
C LEU A 71 -18.14 1.56 4.37
N SER A 72 -18.84 0.75 3.57
CA SER A 72 -18.45 0.50 2.18
C SER A 72 -18.58 1.75 1.31
N GLU A 73 -19.59 2.56 1.53
CA GLU A 73 -19.75 3.86 0.88
C GLU A 73 -18.62 4.83 1.26
N TRP A 74 -18.28 4.90 2.55
CA TRP A 74 -17.17 5.71 3.04
C TRP A 74 -15.82 5.26 2.42
N LEU A 75 -15.55 3.94 2.36
CA LEU A 75 -14.35 3.40 1.75
C LEU A 75 -14.28 3.70 0.24
N LEU A 76 -15.39 3.57 -0.48
CA LEU A 76 -15.46 3.92 -1.90
C LEU A 76 -15.18 5.42 -2.11
N PHE A 77 -15.81 6.27 -1.31
CA PHE A 77 -15.61 7.70 -1.38
C PHE A 77 -14.16 8.10 -1.10
N ARG A 78 -13.53 7.47 -0.10
CA ARG A 78 -12.14 7.74 0.32
C ARG A 78 -11.08 6.89 -0.40
N ARG A 79 -11.48 6.05 -1.36
CA ARG A 79 -10.59 5.10 -2.03
C ARG A 79 -9.33 5.75 -2.62
N ARG A 80 -9.48 6.92 -3.25
CA ARG A 80 -8.36 7.68 -3.81
C ARG A 80 -7.42 8.17 -2.70
N SER A 81 -7.95 8.76 -1.66
CA SER A 81 -7.17 9.28 -0.53
C SER A 81 -6.45 8.18 0.21
N LEU A 82 -7.08 7.01 0.40
CA LEU A 82 -6.46 5.82 0.98
C LEU A 82 -5.32 5.29 0.12
N GLY A 83 -5.50 5.25 -1.20
CA GLY A 83 -4.43 4.86 -2.12
C GLY A 83 -3.23 5.81 -2.11
N LEU A 84 -3.48 7.11 -2.04
CA LEU A 84 -2.42 8.11 -1.89
C LEU A 84 -1.77 8.06 -0.50
N ALA A 85 -2.53 7.80 0.57
CA ALA A 85 -2.01 7.60 1.92
C ALA A 85 -1.09 6.36 1.99
N PHE A 86 -1.50 5.26 1.35
CA PHE A 86 -0.62 4.11 1.16
C PHE A 86 0.67 4.49 0.45
N SER A 87 0.57 5.25 -0.65
CA SER A 87 1.75 5.68 -1.42
C SER A 87 2.68 6.58 -0.61
N ALA A 88 2.14 7.47 0.22
CA ALA A 88 2.93 8.32 1.12
C ALA A 88 3.64 7.49 2.20
N ALA A 89 2.94 6.57 2.84
CA ALA A 89 3.51 5.69 3.87
C ALA A 89 4.59 4.77 3.29
N ILE A 90 4.36 4.19 2.11
CA ILE A 90 5.31 3.28 1.47
C ILE A 90 6.51 4.01 0.85
N ALA A 91 6.42 5.31 0.58
CA ALA A 91 7.57 6.13 0.20
C ALA A 91 8.60 6.22 1.33
N VAL A 92 8.15 6.29 2.58
CA VAL A 92 9.04 6.21 3.76
C VAL A 92 9.73 4.85 3.83
N HIS A 93 9.01 3.77 3.55
CA HIS A 93 9.57 2.43 3.46
C HIS A 93 10.65 2.33 2.36
N LEU A 94 10.43 2.95 1.20
CA LEU A 94 11.44 3.03 0.12
C LEU A 94 12.70 3.77 0.57
N ALA A 95 12.56 4.88 1.32
CA ALA A 95 13.70 5.59 1.88
C ALA A 95 14.51 4.72 2.85
N LEU A 96 13.84 3.90 3.67
CA LEU A 96 14.51 2.94 4.54
C LEU A 96 15.19 1.80 3.77
N ILE A 97 14.63 1.36 2.62
CA ILE A 97 15.31 0.41 1.72
C ILE A 97 16.61 1.03 1.18
N ALA A 98 16.53 2.25 0.65
CA ALA A 98 17.70 2.96 0.14
C ALA A 98 18.78 3.12 1.24
N ARG A 99 18.35 3.47 2.46
CA ARG A 99 19.23 3.51 3.62
C ARG A 99 19.87 2.13 3.90
N LEU A 100 19.10 1.06 3.93
CA LEU A 100 19.63 -0.28 4.20
C LEU A 100 20.69 -0.69 3.18
N LEU A 101 20.49 -0.35 1.91
CA LEU A 101 21.43 -0.63 0.83
C LEU A 101 22.74 0.19 0.94
N SER A 102 22.71 1.33 1.64
CA SER A 102 23.90 2.17 1.86
C SER A 102 24.70 1.77 3.11
N LEU A 103 24.20 0.88 3.97
CA LEU A 103 24.87 0.47 5.20
C LEU A 103 25.84 -0.69 4.95
N PRO A 104 27.11 -0.61 5.42
CA PRO A 104 28.05 -1.72 5.40
C PRO A 104 27.75 -2.73 6.52
N PRO A 105 28.15 -4.04 6.40
CA PRO A 105 28.43 -4.75 5.19
C PRO A 105 27.12 -5.24 4.54
N SER A 106 26.82 -4.74 3.37
CA SER A 106 25.68 -5.24 2.60
C SER A 106 26.23 -6.22 1.57
N PRO A 107 25.87 -7.51 1.62
CA PRO A 107 26.10 -8.36 0.46
C PRO A 107 25.38 -7.73 -0.73
N PRO A 108 25.97 -7.73 -1.93
CA PRO A 108 25.32 -7.16 -3.10
C PRO A 108 23.93 -7.82 -3.25
N PRO A 109 22.86 -7.02 -3.38
CA PRO A 109 21.53 -7.58 -3.48
C PRO A 109 21.46 -8.44 -4.73
N LYS A 110 20.98 -9.67 -4.59
CA LYS A 110 20.72 -10.54 -5.73
C LYS A 110 19.69 -9.83 -6.62
N VAL A 111 20.10 -9.42 -7.82
CA VAL A 111 19.28 -8.63 -8.77
C VAL A 111 17.89 -9.26 -8.95
N LEU A 112 17.82 -10.59 -9.02
CA LEU A 112 16.56 -11.33 -9.14
C LEU A 112 15.60 -11.12 -7.94
N GLY A 113 16.12 -10.83 -6.75
CA GLY A 113 15.31 -10.56 -5.54
C GLY A 113 14.79 -9.13 -5.47
N LEU A 114 15.42 -8.18 -6.15
CA LEU A 114 15.00 -6.77 -6.18
C LEU A 114 13.97 -6.48 -7.26
N THR A 115 13.93 -7.25 -8.35
CA THR A 115 13.09 -6.97 -9.52
C THR A 115 11.61 -6.76 -9.21
N PRO A 116 10.92 -7.64 -8.43
CA PRO A 116 9.52 -7.43 -8.10
C PRO A 116 9.29 -6.16 -7.26
N GLY A 117 10.23 -5.83 -6.37
CA GLY A 117 10.18 -4.63 -5.54
C GLY A 117 10.30 -3.36 -6.39
N VAL A 118 11.33 -3.28 -7.23
CA VAL A 118 11.55 -2.12 -8.13
C VAL A 118 10.35 -1.93 -9.05
N LEU A 119 9.86 -2.99 -9.68
CA LEU A 119 8.67 -2.92 -10.54
C LEU A 119 7.45 -2.42 -9.78
N THR A 120 7.26 -2.85 -8.54
CA THR A 120 6.15 -2.39 -7.70
C THR A 120 6.22 -0.89 -7.42
N TYR A 121 7.41 -0.34 -7.13
CA TYR A 121 7.57 1.10 -6.94
C TYR A 121 7.37 1.89 -8.25
N MET A 122 7.78 1.36 -9.38
CA MET A 122 7.50 1.97 -10.69
C MET A 122 6.00 2.01 -10.99
N VAL A 123 5.29 0.90 -10.75
CA VAL A 123 3.83 0.82 -10.90
C VAL A 123 3.15 1.81 -9.95
N LEU A 124 3.59 1.88 -8.70
CA LEU A 124 3.04 2.79 -7.71
C LEU A 124 3.25 4.27 -8.12
N ALA A 125 4.45 4.61 -8.56
CA ALA A 125 4.76 5.95 -9.08
C ALA A 125 3.85 6.31 -10.27
N ALA A 126 3.67 5.39 -11.22
CA ALA A 126 2.76 5.58 -12.34
C ALA A 126 1.29 5.78 -11.88
N MET A 127 0.83 5.03 -10.88
CA MET A 127 -0.51 5.19 -10.29
C MET A 127 -0.68 6.55 -9.61
N VAL A 128 0.34 7.03 -8.88
CA VAL A 128 0.33 8.36 -8.25
C VAL A 128 0.27 9.45 -9.33
N LEU A 129 1.09 9.36 -10.36
CA LEU A 129 1.11 10.32 -11.47
C LEU A 129 -0.25 10.40 -12.17
N VAL A 130 -0.86 9.24 -12.47
CA VAL A 130 -2.19 9.19 -13.11
C VAL A 130 -3.31 9.67 -12.16
N SER A 131 -3.07 9.72 -10.86
CA SER A 131 -4.01 10.33 -9.92
C SER A 131 -4.05 11.86 -10.04
N ILE A 132 -3.09 12.48 -10.76
CA ILE A 132 -3.06 13.91 -11.06
C ILE A 132 -3.96 14.17 -12.28
N ARG A 133 -4.98 15.04 -12.12
CA ARG A 133 -6.00 15.30 -13.16
C ARG A 133 -5.47 15.62 -14.57
N PRO A 134 -4.47 16.52 -14.76
CA PRO A 134 -3.92 16.80 -16.08
C PRO A 134 -3.33 15.55 -16.76
N ILE A 135 -2.58 14.73 -16.02
CA ILE A 135 -1.93 13.51 -16.52
C ILE A 135 -2.99 12.47 -16.90
N ALA A 136 -4.01 12.27 -16.05
CA ALA A 136 -5.13 11.37 -16.34
C ALA A 136 -5.88 11.79 -17.62
N LYS A 137 -6.09 13.08 -17.83
CA LYS A 137 -6.72 13.61 -19.04
C LYS A 137 -5.85 13.36 -20.29
N ALA A 138 -4.55 13.60 -20.21
CA ALA A 138 -3.61 13.38 -21.32
C ALA A 138 -3.51 11.90 -21.71
N MET A 139 -3.53 10.99 -20.73
CA MET A 139 -3.51 9.53 -20.97
C MET A 139 -4.83 9.00 -21.53
N GLY A 140 -5.94 9.68 -21.25
CA GLY A 140 -7.29 9.24 -21.53
C GLY A 140 -7.91 8.38 -20.41
N PRO A 141 -9.22 8.51 -20.19
CA PRO A 141 -9.89 7.93 -19.00
C PRO A 141 -9.90 6.40 -18.98
N ALA A 142 -9.92 5.75 -20.13
CA ALA A 142 -9.91 4.28 -20.21
C ALA A 142 -8.55 3.71 -19.78
N ARG A 143 -7.44 4.25 -20.33
CA ARG A 143 -6.08 3.82 -19.99
C ARG A 143 -5.73 4.13 -18.53
N ALA A 144 -6.14 5.30 -18.03
CA ALA A 144 -5.96 5.67 -16.63
C ALA A 144 -6.65 4.69 -15.68
N ARG A 145 -7.91 4.33 -15.95
CA ARG A 145 -8.64 3.34 -15.16
C ARG A 145 -8.01 1.95 -15.22
N LEU A 146 -7.55 1.53 -16.40
CA LEU A 146 -6.88 0.23 -16.57
C LEU A 146 -5.59 0.18 -15.74
N LEU A 147 -4.73 1.21 -15.84
CA LEU A 147 -3.49 1.30 -15.06
C LEU A 147 -3.75 1.25 -13.56
N LEU A 148 -4.72 2.02 -13.06
CA LEU A 148 -5.08 2.02 -11.65
C LEU A 148 -5.65 0.66 -11.19
N ARG A 149 -6.43 -0.01 -12.02
CA ARG A 149 -7.00 -1.33 -11.71
C ARG A 149 -5.91 -2.41 -11.67
N VAL A 150 -5.14 -2.54 -12.75
CA VAL A 150 -4.06 -3.53 -12.86
C VAL A 150 -2.97 -3.27 -11.84
N GLY A 151 -2.54 -2.00 -11.69
CA GLY A 151 -1.53 -1.60 -10.73
C GLY A 151 -1.93 -1.92 -9.28
N LEU A 152 -3.19 -1.68 -8.91
CA LEU A 152 -3.67 -2.01 -7.58
C LEU A 152 -3.65 -3.52 -7.31
N HIS A 153 -4.00 -4.36 -8.29
CA HIS A 153 -3.91 -5.82 -8.16
C HIS A 153 -2.46 -6.26 -8.03
N TRP A 154 -1.56 -5.70 -8.83
CA TRP A 154 -0.12 -5.97 -8.77
C TRP A 154 0.45 -5.65 -7.40
N VAL A 155 0.24 -4.41 -6.92
CA VAL A 155 0.75 -3.96 -5.61
C VAL A 155 0.23 -4.85 -4.48
N PHE A 156 -1.07 -5.17 -4.49
CA PHE A 156 -1.67 -6.03 -3.47
C PHE A 156 -1.11 -7.46 -3.53
N ALA A 157 -0.90 -8.02 -4.73
CA ALA A 157 -0.30 -9.34 -4.92
C ALA A 157 1.13 -9.40 -4.39
N VAL A 158 1.99 -8.44 -4.76
CA VAL A 158 3.37 -8.39 -4.30
C VAL A 158 3.45 -8.21 -2.79
N PHE A 159 2.58 -7.36 -2.22
CA PHE A 159 2.51 -7.18 -0.77
C PHE A 159 2.10 -8.49 -0.07
N THR A 160 1.08 -9.19 -0.57
CA THR A 160 0.62 -10.48 -0.04
C THR A 160 1.71 -11.55 -0.13
N LEU A 161 2.46 -11.60 -1.25
CA LEU A 161 3.62 -12.49 -1.39
C LEU A 161 4.72 -12.17 -0.37
N GLY A 162 4.91 -10.89 -0.03
CA GLY A 162 5.80 -10.46 1.05
C GLY A 162 5.37 -11.00 2.41
N LEU A 163 4.06 -10.93 2.71
CA LEU A 163 3.48 -11.51 3.93
C LEU A 163 3.64 -13.04 3.97
N LEU A 164 3.35 -13.73 2.86
CA LEU A 164 3.56 -15.17 2.74
C LEU A 164 5.01 -15.57 3.01
N LYS A 165 5.98 -14.88 2.39
CA LYS A 165 7.40 -15.11 2.66
C LYS A 165 7.75 -14.84 4.14
N GLY A 166 7.17 -13.83 4.74
CA GLY A 166 7.34 -13.50 6.15
C GLY A 166 6.90 -14.65 7.07
N VAL A 167 5.73 -15.23 6.80
CA VAL A 167 5.16 -16.33 7.59
C VAL A 167 5.90 -17.64 7.33
N PHE A 168 5.99 -18.10 6.06
CA PHE A 168 6.41 -19.46 5.75
C PHE A 168 7.93 -19.63 5.60
N ILE A 169 8.67 -18.57 5.25
CA ILE A 169 10.12 -18.66 5.02
C ILE A 169 10.90 -18.08 6.20
N ARG A 170 10.41 -16.99 6.80
CA ARG A 170 11.10 -16.27 7.88
C ARG A 170 10.55 -16.60 9.26
N HIS A 171 9.47 -17.37 9.36
CA HIS A 171 8.82 -17.83 10.59
C HIS A 171 8.40 -16.67 11.53
N TYR A 172 8.00 -15.53 10.98
CA TYR A 172 7.52 -14.36 11.76
C TYR A 172 6.02 -14.47 12.05
N TYR A 173 5.57 -15.58 12.66
CA TYR A 173 4.15 -15.90 12.82
C TYR A 173 3.38 -14.83 13.60
N ALA A 174 3.94 -14.30 14.69
CA ALA A 174 3.21 -13.41 15.60
C ALA A 174 2.70 -12.12 14.94
N TRP A 175 3.47 -11.52 14.02
CA TRP A 175 3.19 -10.20 13.46
C TRP A 175 2.65 -10.24 12.02
N TRP A 176 2.86 -11.34 11.30
CA TRP A 176 2.58 -11.42 9.87
C TRP A 176 1.40 -12.32 9.54
N LEU A 177 0.99 -13.19 10.46
CA LEU A 177 -0.12 -14.11 10.24
C LEU A 177 -1.46 -13.35 10.13
N LEU A 178 -1.73 -12.41 11.04
CA LEU A 178 -2.96 -11.62 11.02
C LEU A 178 -3.10 -10.78 9.73
N PRO A 179 -2.11 -9.97 9.32
CA PRO A 179 -2.16 -9.28 8.03
C PRO A 179 -2.33 -10.23 6.84
N LEU A 180 -1.68 -11.40 6.85
CA LEU A 180 -1.84 -12.39 5.80
C LEU A 180 -3.29 -12.92 5.73
N MET A 181 -3.89 -13.26 6.85
CA MET A 181 -5.29 -13.70 6.91
C MET A 181 -6.24 -12.62 6.39
N ILE A 182 -6.03 -11.37 6.76
CA ILE A 182 -6.80 -10.22 6.24
C ILE A 182 -6.63 -10.13 4.72
N ALA A 183 -5.41 -10.22 4.20
CA ALA A 183 -5.16 -10.16 2.76
C ALA A 183 -5.88 -11.28 2.01
N MET A 184 -5.81 -12.51 2.51
CA MET A 184 -6.48 -13.67 1.91
C MET A 184 -8.01 -13.53 1.95
N THR A 185 -8.56 -13.03 3.06
CA THR A 185 -9.99 -12.73 3.17
C THR A 185 -10.43 -11.71 2.13
N VAL A 186 -9.66 -10.62 1.96
CA VAL A 186 -9.97 -9.59 0.96
C VAL A 186 -9.88 -10.13 -0.47
N TYR A 187 -8.94 -11.04 -0.76
CA TYR A 187 -8.93 -11.75 -2.04
C TYR A 187 -10.19 -12.58 -2.24
N ALA A 188 -10.58 -13.38 -1.25
CA ALA A 188 -11.78 -14.21 -1.33
C ALA A 188 -13.04 -13.36 -1.54
N MET A 189 -13.17 -12.25 -0.79
CA MET A 189 -14.26 -11.29 -0.97
C MET A 189 -14.29 -10.72 -2.40
N ARG A 190 -13.13 -10.39 -2.96
CA ARG A 190 -13.06 -9.82 -4.31
C ARG A 190 -13.43 -10.83 -5.39
N ILE A 191 -13.03 -12.10 -5.25
CA ILE A 191 -13.44 -13.19 -6.14
C ILE A 191 -14.95 -13.39 -6.04
N ARG A 192 -15.52 -13.37 -4.82
CA ARG A 192 -16.95 -13.50 -4.59
C ARG A 192 -17.74 -12.33 -5.20
N ALA A 193 -17.28 -11.11 -5.01
CA ALA A 193 -17.90 -9.92 -5.61
C ALA A 193 -17.89 -9.95 -7.14
N TRP A 194 -16.82 -10.50 -7.74
CA TRP A 194 -16.72 -10.63 -9.20
C TRP A 194 -17.70 -11.67 -9.79
N ARG A 195 -18.04 -12.70 -9.00
CA ARG A 195 -19.03 -13.72 -9.37
C ARG A 195 -20.47 -13.31 -9.08
N HIS A 196 -20.68 -12.19 -8.42
CA HIS A 196 -22.02 -11.71 -8.05
C HIS A 196 -22.76 -11.18 -9.32
N PRO A 197 -24.02 -11.55 -9.57
CA PRO A 197 -24.80 -10.99 -10.66
C PRO A 197 -24.96 -9.48 -10.45
N GLY A 198 -24.30 -8.67 -11.27
CA GLY A 198 -24.16 -7.22 -11.08
C GLY A 198 -22.77 -6.75 -10.61
N GLY A 199 -21.81 -7.67 -10.53
CA GLY A 199 -20.40 -7.35 -10.22
C GLY A 199 -19.74 -6.49 -11.30
N VAL A 200 -18.91 -5.55 -10.86
CA VAL A 200 -18.19 -4.52 -11.63
C VAL A 200 -17.07 -5.09 -12.48
#